data_ef98cf41211f02d425a7391aaae8df47
#
_entry.id   ef98cf41211f02d425a7391aaae8df47
#
_cell.length_a   1.000
_cell.length_b   1.000
_cell.length_c   1.000
_cell.angle_alpha   90.00
_cell.angle_beta   90.00
_cell.angle_gamma   90.00
#
_symmetry.space_group_name_H-M   'P 1'
#
loop_
_entity.id
_entity.type
_entity.pdbx_description
1 polymer ?
#
loop_
_entity_poly.entity_id
_entity_poly.type
_entity_poly.pdbx_seq_one_letter_code
_entity_poly.pdbx_strand_id
1 'polypeptide(L)'
;MNTQVVNEKIVENATCTFCGCCCDDITLTVDMDRKVITKAKDACVLGKSWFLNHVIEDKPIARIDGKEVTLDEAIDETAKILLDAKFPILYGMSDTICEAQRHCAPIMDDVGGTIDTTTSVCHGPSGMAFQNIGEPSMTLGEVKNRADFVMYWGGNPAEAHPRHFSRYAVTPKGMFTPNGKDDRTVVIVDVRHTKTAGVADIALQVKPGKDFELLWMLRAACKGFDIPDDCKEICGIEKEVVEDLFQRMKNCNYGVIFFGMGLTMTRGR
;
A
#
# COMPACT_ATOMS: atom_id res chain seq x y z
N MET A 1 15.77 46.17 -10.89
CA MET A 1 15.34 44.76 -10.81
C MET A 1 13.83 44.79 -10.68
N ASN A 2 13.08 44.46 -11.74
CA ASN A 2 11.63 44.33 -11.67
C ASN A 2 11.31 43.03 -10.95
N THR A 3 10.97 43.12 -9.68
CA THR A 3 10.29 42.02 -8.98
C THR A 3 8.89 41.92 -9.58
N GLN A 4 8.71 40.99 -10.54
CA GLN A 4 7.37 40.58 -10.94
C GLN A 4 6.66 40.08 -9.69
N VAL A 5 5.57 40.73 -9.32
CA VAL A 5 4.69 40.25 -8.25
C VAL A 5 4.03 38.97 -8.80
N VAL A 6 4.53 37.84 -8.35
CA VAL A 6 3.93 36.52 -8.73
C VAL A 6 2.57 36.44 -8.04
N ASN A 7 1.52 36.14 -8.80
CA ASN A 7 0.17 35.97 -8.29
C ASN A 7 0.07 34.57 -7.67
N GLU A 8 0.47 34.44 -6.39
CA GLU A 8 0.50 33.15 -5.68
C GLU A 8 -0.77 32.96 -4.86
N LYS A 9 -1.27 31.72 -4.88
CA LYS A 9 -2.32 31.23 -3.99
C LYS A 9 -1.78 30.15 -3.07
N ILE A 10 -2.05 30.27 -1.77
CA ILE A 10 -1.74 29.24 -0.78
C ILE A 10 -2.99 28.36 -0.57
N VAL A 11 -2.79 27.04 -0.65
CA VAL A 11 -3.83 26.02 -0.37
C VAL A 11 -3.33 25.21 0.79
N GLU A 12 -3.99 25.35 1.92
CA GLU A 12 -3.72 24.61 3.15
C GLU A 12 -4.53 23.30 3.18
N ASN A 13 -4.05 22.32 3.94
CA ASN A 13 -4.70 21.03 4.13
C ASN A 13 -5.02 20.29 2.82
N ALA A 14 -4.12 20.42 1.84
CA ALA A 14 -4.23 19.65 0.61
C ALA A 14 -3.92 18.16 0.87
N THR A 15 -4.74 17.29 0.30
CA THR A 15 -4.57 15.85 0.42
C THR A 15 -3.66 15.30 -0.67
N CYS A 16 -2.62 14.56 -0.25
CA CYS A 16 -1.76 13.82 -1.15
C CYS A 16 -2.33 12.43 -1.40
N THR A 17 -2.60 12.10 -2.65
CA THR A 17 -3.16 10.81 -3.07
C THR A 17 -2.12 9.86 -3.67
N PHE A 18 -0.83 10.16 -3.52
CA PHE A 18 0.24 9.35 -4.11
C PHE A 18 0.32 7.92 -3.51
N CYS A 19 0.11 7.80 -2.21
CA CYS A 19 0.13 6.50 -1.52
C CYS A 19 -0.95 6.42 -0.43
N GLY A 20 -1.14 5.24 0.14
CA GLY A 20 -2.15 4.97 1.16
C GLY A 20 -2.02 5.75 2.48
N CYS A 21 -0.97 6.56 2.66
CA CYS A 21 -0.90 7.49 3.80
C CYS A 21 -1.93 8.61 3.71
N CYS A 22 -2.39 8.97 2.51
CA CYS A 22 -3.39 10.03 2.27
C CYS A 22 -3.14 11.26 3.14
N CYS A 23 -1.88 11.77 3.12
CA CYS A 23 -1.48 12.91 3.94
C CYS A 23 -2.32 14.14 3.61
N ASP A 24 -3.00 14.71 4.59
CA ASP A 24 -3.97 15.80 4.46
C ASP A 24 -3.50 17.11 5.12
N ASP A 25 -2.22 17.19 5.47
CA ASP A 25 -1.55 18.29 6.13
C ASP A 25 -0.57 19.04 5.19
N ILE A 26 -0.73 18.91 3.89
CA ILE A 26 0.16 19.48 2.90
C ILE A 26 -0.27 20.94 2.61
N THR A 27 0.72 21.85 2.61
CA THR A 27 0.49 23.23 2.15
C THR A 27 1.08 23.41 0.75
N LEU A 28 0.24 23.79 -0.21
CA LEU A 28 0.66 24.04 -1.58
C LEU A 28 0.78 25.53 -1.85
N THR A 29 1.81 25.94 -2.59
CA THR A 29 1.91 27.26 -3.22
C THR A 29 1.65 27.08 -4.71
N VAL A 30 0.68 27.82 -5.24
CA VAL A 30 0.26 27.75 -6.64
C VAL A 30 0.54 29.10 -7.31
N ASP A 31 1.29 29.07 -8.39
CA ASP A 31 1.42 30.19 -9.32
C ASP A 31 0.15 30.23 -10.18
N MET A 32 -0.69 31.24 -9.95
CA MET A 32 -1.99 31.35 -10.60
C MET A 32 -1.90 31.76 -12.07
N ASP A 33 -0.83 32.47 -12.45
CA ASP A 33 -0.62 32.90 -13.81
C ASP A 33 -0.15 31.75 -14.71
N ARG A 34 0.74 30.92 -14.18
CA ARG A 34 1.26 29.73 -14.86
C ARG A 34 0.42 28.48 -14.62
N LYS A 35 -0.51 28.49 -13.68
CA LYS A 35 -1.34 27.35 -13.25
C LYS A 35 -0.50 26.13 -12.84
N VAL A 36 0.57 26.35 -12.11
CA VAL A 36 1.47 25.30 -11.64
C VAL A 36 1.65 25.35 -10.13
N ILE A 37 1.86 24.19 -9.52
CA ILE A 37 2.24 24.09 -8.11
C ILE A 37 3.75 24.29 -8.01
N THR A 38 4.17 25.36 -7.32
CA THR A 38 5.59 25.73 -7.18
C THR A 38 6.21 25.17 -5.91
N LYS A 39 5.38 24.87 -4.88
CA LYS A 39 5.85 24.37 -3.59
C LYS A 39 4.84 23.45 -2.95
N ALA A 40 5.31 22.36 -2.34
CA ALA A 40 4.53 21.45 -1.52
C ALA A 40 5.24 21.28 -0.17
N LYS A 41 4.85 22.12 0.80
CA LYS A 41 5.39 22.09 2.16
C LYS A 41 4.79 20.89 2.90
N ASP A 42 5.59 20.26 3.76
CA ASP A 42 5.25 19.09 4.57
C ASP A 42 4.99 17.79 3.78
N ALA A 43 5.11 17.80 2.45
CA ALA A 43 5.09 16.60 1.62
C ALA A 43 6.43 15.84 1.71
N CYS A 44 6.38 14.51 1.70
CA CYS A 44 7.56 13.66 1.53
C CYS A 44 8.13 13.79 0.10
N VAL A 45 9.28 13.14 -0.15
CA VAL A 45 9.91 13.19 -1.47
C VAL A 45 8.97 12.73 -2.61
N LEU A 46 8.19 11.68 -2.38
CA LEU A 46 7.23 11.15 -3.36
C LEU A 46 6.07 12.12 -3.58
N GLY A 47 5.48 12.65 -2.50
CA GLY A 47 4.41 13.64 -2.58
C GLY A 47 4.87 14.95 -3.20
N LYS A 48 6.10 15.40 -2.91
CA LYS A 48 6.66 16.60 -3.60
C LYS A 48 6.76 16.36 -5.10
N SER A 49 7.31 15.24 -5.51
CA SER A 49 7.40 14.88 -6.93
C SER A 49 6.02 14.84 -7.58
N TRP A 50 5.04 14.22 -6.90
CA TRP A 50 3.65 14.16 -7.36
C TRP A 50 3.06 15.54 -7.61
N PHE A 51 3.11 16.44 -6.63
CA PHE A 51 2.53 17.78 -6.76
C PHE A 51 3.28 18.66 -7.74
N LEU A 52 4.61 18.70 -7.71
CA LEU A 52 5.41 19.60 -8.53
C LEU A 52 5.45 19.20 -10.01
N ASN A 53 5.24 17.92 -10.32
CA ASN A 53 5.13 17.43 -11.69
C ASN A 53 3.68 17.43 -12.22
N HIS A 54 2.72 17.88 -11.42
CA HIS A 54 1.36 18.06 -11.87
C HIS A 54 1.28 19.29 -12.77
N VAL A 55 1.11 19.06 -14.05
CA VAL A 55 0.96 20.11 -15.06
C VAL A 55 -0.45 20.02 -15.64
N ILE A 56 -1.16 21.14 -15.66
CA ILE A 56 -2.43 21.25 -16.34
C ILE A 56 -2.12 21.53 -17.82
N GLU A 57 -2.03 20.46 -18.59
CA GLU A 57 -1.89 20.52 -20.05
C GLU A 57 -3.22 20.10 -20.68
N ASP A 58 -3.57 20.72 -21.82
CA ASP A 58 -4.64 20.22 -22.67
C ASP A 58 -4.14 18.94 -23.35
N LYS A 59 -4.35 17.81 -22.69
CA LYS A 59 -4.01 16.50 -23.23
C LYS A 59 -5.15 16.01 -24.13
N PRO A 60 -4.83 15.36 -25.26
CA PRO A 60 -5.86 14.78 -26.07
C PRO A 60 -6.63 13.70 -25.29
N ILE A 61 -7.93 13.68 -25.44
CA ILE A 61 -8.82 12.74 -24.72
C ILE A 61 -8.52 11.31 -25.17
N ALA A 62 -8.23 11.11 -26.46
CA ALA A 62 -7.97 9.80 -27.02
C ALA A 62 -6.97 9.85 -28.18
N ARG A 63 -6.35 8.70 -28.47
CA ARG A 63 -5.47 8.50 -29.63
C ARG A 63 -5.69 7.13 -30.25
N ILE A 64 -5.66 7.08 -31.58
CA ILE A 64 -5.59 5.83 -32.36
C ILE A 64 -4.30 5.88 -33.17
N ASP A 65 -3.47 4.87 -33.12
CA ASP A 65 -2.14 4.80 -33.76
C ASP A 65 -1.29 6.06 -33.55
N GLY A 66 -1.35 6.62 -32.32
CA GLY A 66 -0.62 7.83 -31.93
C GLY A 66 -1.22 9.14 -32.43
N LYS A 67 -2.27 9.14 -33.23
CA LYS A 67 -2.99 10.31 -33.73
C LYS A 67 -4.12 10.67 -32.78
N GLU A 68 -4.31 11.97 -32.54
CA GLU A 68 -5.41 12.48 -31.73
C GLU A 68 -6.74 12.28 -32.44
N VAL A 69 -7.72 11.77 -31.73
CA VAL A 69 -9.06 11.50 -32.19
C VAL A 69 -10.09 11.97 -31.16
N THR A 70 -11.36 12.05 -31.57
CA THR A 70 -12.45 12.29 -30.61
C THR A 70 -12.70 11.08 -29.73
N LEU A 71 -13.39 11.30 -28.62
CA LEU A 71 -13.76 10.20 -27.71
C LEU A 71 -14.68 9.18 -28.44
N ASP A 72 -15.64 9.66 -29.22
CA ASP A 72 -16.59 8.80 -29.94
C ASP A 72 -15.88 7.91 -30.98
N GLU A 73 -14.94 8.48 -31.74
CA GLU A 73 -14.10 7.69 -32.66
C GLU A 73 -13.28 6.61 -31.91
N ALA A 74 -12.74 6.93 -30.75
CA ALA A 74 -11.98 5.97 -29.95
C ALA A 74 -12.88 4.87 -29.37
N ILE A 75 -14.09 5.19 -28.96
CA ILE A 75 -15.08 4.22 -28.46
C ILE A 75 -15.49 3.28 -29.60
N ASP A 76 -15.83 3.81 -30.75
CA ASP A 76 -16.24 3.02 -31.91
C ASP A 76 -15.13 2.06 -32.36
N GLU A 77 -13.89 2.52 -32.40
CA GLU A 77 -12.76 1.67 -32.77
C GLU A 77 -12.46 0.62 -31.70
N THR A 78 -12.57 0.97 -30.45
CA THR A 78 -12.40 0.01 -29.32
C THR A 78 -13.47 -1.08 -29.39
N ALA A 79 -14.73 -0.71 -29.68
CA ALA A 79 -15.81 -1.66 -29.81
C ALA A 79 -15.55 -2.64 -30.96
N LYS A 80 -15.09 -2.16 -32.14
CA LYS A 80 -14.71 -3.03 -33.28
C LYS A 80 -13.59 -3.99 -32.89
N ILE A 81 -12.53 -3.50 -32.25
CA ILE A 81 -11.40 -4.34 -31.80
C ILE A 81 -11.89 -5.46 -30.89
N LEU A 82 -12.78 -5.14 -29.94
CA LEU A 82 -13.31 -6.13 -28.99
C LEU A 82 -14.21 -7.16 -29.72
N LEU A 83 -15.05 -6.74 -30.66
CA LEU A 83 -15.92 -7.62 -31.41
C LEU A 83 -15.14 -8.54 -32.37
N ASP A 84 -14.07 -8.04 -32.99
CA ASP A 84 -13.24 -8.80 -33.91
C ASP A 84 -12.23 -9.73 -33.22
N ALA A 85 -11.98 -9.49 -31.93
CA ALA A 85 -11.01 -10.28 -31.14
C ALA A 85 -11.52 -11.69 -30.90
N LYS A 86 -10.68 -12.71 -31.10
CA LYS A 86 -11.03 -14.10 -30.83
C LYS A 86 -11.14 -14.43 -29.34
N PHE A 87 -10.36 -13.75 -28.52
CA PHE A 87 -10.34 -13.94 -27.08
C PHE A 87 -9.86 -12.66 -26.39
N PRO A 88 -10.72 -11.66 -26.26
CA PRO A 88 -10.35 -10.40 -25.61
C PRO A 88 -10.16 -10.56 -24.12
N ILE A 89 -9.26 -9.78 -23.53
CA ILE A 89 -9.08 -9.64 -22.10
C ILE A 89 -9.29 -8.18 -21.69
N LEU A 90 -10.06 -7.96 -20.63
CA LEU A 90 -10.17 -6.68 -19.95
C LEU A 90 -9.48 -6.82 -18.58
N TYR A 91 -8.39 -6.09 -18.40
CA TYR A 91 -7.53 -6.24 -17.22
C TYR A 91 -7.30 -4.91 -16.51
N GLY A 92 -7.23 -4.94 -15.16
CA GLY A 92 -6.85 -3.81 -14.34
C GLY A 92 -8.00 -3.28 -13.49
N MET A 93 -8.46 -2.07 -13.80
CA MET A 93 -9.62 -1.40 -13.17
C MET A 93 -9.49 -1.07 -11.68
N SER A 94 -8.31 -1.21 -11.07
CA SER A 94 -8.13 -0.93 -9.63
C SER A 94 -8.30 0.55 -9.28
N ASP A 95 -7.97 1.45 -10.22
CA ASP A 95 -7.98 2.89 -10.02
C ASP A 95 -9.14 3.57 -10.76
N THR A 96 -10.24 2.87 -10.93
CA THR A 96 -11.45 3.39 -11.56
C THR A 96 -12.67 3.27 -10.65
N ILE A 97 -13.73 4.02 -10.96
CA ILE A 97 -14.95 4.04 -10.16
C ILE A 97 -15.78 2.76 -10.37
N CYS A 98 -16.58 2.39 -9.36
CA CYS A 98 -17.40 1.17 -9.41
C CYS A 98 -18.41 1.17 -10.58
N GLU A 99 -18.91 2.34 -10.98
CA GLU A 99 -19.81 2.48 -12.11
C GLU A 99 -19.15 2.04 -13.43
N ALA A 100 -17.88 2.42 -13.64
CA ALA A 100 -17.12 1.96 -14.81
C ALA A 100 -16.86 0.45 -14.74
N GLN A 101 -16.43 -0.06 -13.57
CA GLN A 101 -16.19 -1.50 -13.37
C GLN A 101 -17.45 -2.33 -13.66
N ARG A 102 -18.62 -1.85 -13.23
CA ARG A 102 -19.90 -2.53 -13.45
C ARG A 102 -20.25 -2.68 -14.95
N HIS A 103 -19.80 -1.76 -15.81
CA HIS A 103 -20.00 -1.89 -17.26
C HIS A 103 -19.00 -2.85 -17.92
N CYS A 104 -17.85 -3.10 -17.30
CA CYS A 104 -16.85 -4.01 -17.84
C CYS A 104 -17.32 -5.46 -17.89
N ALA A 105 -18.07 -5.92 -16.87
CA ALA A 105 -18.53 -7.31 -16.81
C ALA A 105 -19.49 -7.66 -17.97
N PRO A 106 -20.61 -6.92 -18.22
CA PRO A 106 -21.49 -7.22 -19.36
C PRO A 106 -20.79 -7.06 -20.71
N ILE A 107 -19.86 -6.11 -20.88
CA ILE A 107 -19.08 -6.01 -22.13
C ILE A 107 -18.34 -7.33 -22.41
N MET A 108 -17.67 -7.89 -21.40
CA MET A 108 -16.91 -9.12 -21.57
C MET A 108 -17.80 -10.36 -21.70
N ASP A 109 -18.98 -10.35 -21.09
CA ASP A 109 -20.01 -11.38 -21.30
C ASP A 109 -20.51 -11.37 -22.75
N ASP A 110 -20.79 -10.17 -23.31
CA ASP A 110 -21.29 -10.01 -24.68
C ASP A 110 -20.27 -10.40 -25.74
N VAL A 111 -18.99 -10.07 -25.54
CA VAL A 111 -17.93 -10.40 -26.52
C VAL A 111 -17.26 -11.75 -26.29
N GLY A 112 -17.64 -12.49 -25.25
CA GLY A 112 -17.06 -13.80 -24.92
C GLY A 112 -15.60 -13.74 -24.47
N GLY A 113 -15.23 -12.69 -23.72
CA GLY A 113 -13.86 -12.44 -23.25
C GLY A 113 -13.60 -12.87 -21.81
N THR A 114 -12.43 -12.54 -21.34
CA THR A 114 -12.02 -12.71 -19.93
C THR A 114 -11.88 -11.36 -19.24
N ILE A 115 -12.41 -11.27 -18.02
CA ILE A 115 -12.19 -10.12 -17.15
C ILE A 115 -11.29 -10.52 -15.99
N ASP A 116 -10.28 -9.70 -15.69
CA ASP A 116 -9.40 -9.87 -14.55
C ASP A 116 -9.01 -8.51 -13.96
N THR A 117 -8.68 -8.51 -12.69
CA THR A 117 -8.35 -7.27 -11.96
C THR A 117 -6.92 -7.30 -11.45
N THR A 118 -6.37 -6.14 -11.13
CA THR A 118 -5.06 -6.02 -10.46
C THR A 118 -5.00 -6.81 -9.15
N THR A 119 -6.15 -7.06 -8.51
CA THR A 119 -6.25 -7.85 -7.28
C THR A 119 -5.69 -9.26 -7.45
N SER A 120 -5.85 -9.89 -8.62
CA SER A 120 -5.35 -11.25 -8.88
C SER A 120 -3.84 -11.39 -8.70
N VAL A 121 -3.07 -10.35 -9.05
CA VAL A 121 -1.61 -10.29 -8.88
C VAL A 121 -1.15 -9.51 -7.65
N CYS A 122 -2.08 -8.99 -6.84
CA CYS A 122 -1.78 -8.17 -5.67
C CYS A 122 -2.37 -8.79 -4.39
N HIS A 123 -3.68 -8.76 -4.24
CA HIS A 123 -4.42 -9.20 -3.05
C HIS A 123 -5.38 -10.38 -3.29
N GLY A 124 -5.23 -11.12 -4.38
CA GLY A 124 -6.02 -12.33 -4.64
C GLY A 124 -5.97 -13.33 -3.49
N PRO A 125 -4.78 -13.70 -2.97
CA PRO A 125 -4.67 -14.58 -1.82
C PRO A 125 -5.33 -14.02 -0.56
N SER A 126 -5.21 -12.72 -0.30
CA SER A 126 -5.91 -12.05 0.80
C SER A 126 -7.42 -12.14 0.65
N GLY A 127 -7.94 -11.89 -0.56
CA GLY A 127 -9.37 -12.02 -0.86
C GLY A 127 -9.91 -13.43 -0.59
N MET A 128 -9.17 -14.47 -0.95
CA MET A 128 -9.52 -15.85 -0.62
C MET A 128 -9.51 -16.11 0.89
N ALA A 129 -8.52 -15.57 1.60
CA ALA A 129 -8.46 -15.70 3.06
C ALA A 129 -9.63 -14.98 3.74
N PHE A 130 -9.99 -13.77 3.30
CA PHE A 130 -11.12 -12.99 3.85
C PHE A 130 -12.44 -13.74 3.72
N GLN A 131 -12.67 -14.42 2.61
CA GLN A 131 -13.87 -15.22 2.41
C GLN A 131 -13.98 -16.39 3.37
N ASN A 132 -12.84 -16.95 3.79
CA ASN A 132 -12.82 -18.13 4.67
C ASN A 132 -12.82 -17.78 6.16
N ILE A 133 -12.03 -16.78 6.57
CA ILE A 133 -11.78 -16.50 7.99
C ILE A 133 -11.98 -15.02 8.39
N GLY A 134 -12.27 -14.14 7.42
CA GLY A 134 -12.34 -12.71 7.64
C GLY A 134 -10.96 -12.06 7.78
N GLU A 135 -10.97 -10.75 7.98
CA GLU A 135 -9.79 -9.94 8.30
C GLU A 135 -10.18 -8.89 9.34
N PRO A 136 -9.74 -9.04 10.61
CA PRO A 136 -9.83 -7.94 11.55
C PRO A 136 -8.97 -6.78 11.03
N SER A 137 -9.58 -5.63 10.84
CA SER A 137 -8.91 -4.44 10.29
C SER A 137 -8.97 -3.27 11.27
N MET A 138 -8.17 -2.24 11.02
CA MET A 138 -8.12 -1.03 11.84
C MET A 138 -7.93 0.20 10.96
N THR A 139 -8.29 1.35 11.50
CA THR A 139 -7.97 2.64 10.90
C THR A 139 -6.55 3.09 11.27
N LEU A 140 -5.91 3.91 10.45
CA LEU A 140 -4.62 4.52 10.80
C LEU A 140 -4.72 5.41 12.06
N GLY A 141 -5.91 5.97 12.33
CA GLY A 141 -6.19 6.70 13.56
C GLY A 141 -6.16 5.80 14.80
N GLU A 142 -6.68 4.58 14.71
CA GLU A 142 -6.57 3.59 15.79
C GLU A 142 -5.13 3.15 16.01
N VAL A 143 -4.38 2.89 14.94
CA VAL A 143 -2.95 2.58 15.04
C VAL A 143 -2.21 3.67 15.80
N LYS A 144 -2.40 4.94 15.41
CA LYS A 144 -1.79 6.09 16.08
C LYS A 144 -2.11 6.15 17.57
N ASN A 145 -3.37 5.90 17.91
CA ASN A 145 -3.83 6.14 19.28
C ASN A 145 -3.67 4.93 20.21
N ARG A 146 -3.59 3.71 19.69
CA ARG A 146 -3.71 2.49 20.50
C ARG A 146 -2.58 1.48 20.34
N ALA A 147 -1.95 1.40 19.13
CA ALA A 147 -1.00 0.32 18.88
C ALA A 147 0.28 0.48 19.68
N ASP A 148 0.56 -0.51 20.55
CA ASP A 148 1.78 -0.66 21.32
C ASP A 148 2.70 -1.75 20.72
N PHE A 149 2.18 -2.56 19.79
CA PHE A 149 2.94 -3.51 18.99
C PHE A 149 2.60 -3.31 17.51
N VAL A 150 3.62 -3.02 16.69
CA VAL A 150 3.47 -2.78 15.26
C VAL A 150 4.42 -3.68 14.49
N MET A 151 3.87 -4.57 13.67
CA MET A 151 4.66 -5.47 12.82
C MET A 151 4.46 -5.13 11.36
N TYR A 152 5.55 -5.14 10.59
CA TYR A 152 5.52 -5.08 9.14
C TYR A 152 6.03 -6.39 8.58
N TRP A 153 5.25 -7.05 7.74
CA TRP A 153 5.60 -8.33 7.13
C TRP A 153 5.60 -8.22 5.61
N GLY A 154 6.78 -8.40 4.99
CA GLY A 154 6.92 -8.33 3.54
C GLY A 154 6.53 -6.98 2.95
N GLY A 155 6.67 -5.91 3.74
CA GLY A 155 6.36 -4.53 3.37
C GLY A 155 7.47 -3.56 3.76
N ASN A 156 7.74 -2.54 2.93
CA ASN A 156 8.80 -1.57 3.15
C ASN A 156 8.26 -0.12 3.16
N PRO A 157 7.49 0.27 4.19
CA PRO A 157 6.87 1.58 4.26
C PRO A 157 7.88 2.74 4.32
N ALA A 158 9.10 2.54 4.80
CA ALA A 158 10.12 3.59 4.76
C ALA A 158 10.44 4.06 3.33
N GLU A 159 10.24 3.22 2.32
CA GLU A 159 10.38 3.58 0.91
C GLU A 159 9.03 3.87 0.23
N ALA A 160 8.05 2.98 0.40
CA ALA A 160 6.76 3.07 -0.30
C ALA A 160 5.79 4.08 0.33
N HIS A 161 5.90 4.33 1.65
CA HIS A 161 4.99 5.17 2.44
C HIS A 161 5.79 6.03 3.43
N PRO A 162 6.63 6.98 2.99
CA PRO A 162 7.67 7.60 3.83
C PRO A 162 7.16 8.31 5.09
N ARG A 163 5.90 8.78 5.09
CA ARG A 163 5.30 9.43 6.26
C ARG A 163 4.47 8.50 7.14
N HIS A 164 4.40 7.20 6.83
CA HIS A 164 3.61 6.25 7.61
C HIS A 164 4.08 6.17 9.06
N PHE A 165 5.39 6.09 9.29
CA PHE A 165 5.98 6.04 10.63
C PHE A 165 5.74 7.31 11.42
N SER A 166 5.96 8.47 10.79
CA SER A 166 5.88 9.77 11.44
C SER A 166 4.45 10.28 11.65
N ARG A 167 3.49 9.78 10.87
CA ARG A 167 2.09 10.21 11.00
C ARG A 167 1.23 9.26 11.82
N TYR A 168 1.51 7.94 11.76
CA TYR A 168 0.57 6.96 12.29
C TYR A 168 1.20 5.92 13.20
N ALA A 169 2.22 5.19 12.76
CA ALA A 169 2.49 3.89 13.32
C ALA A 169 3.66 3.83 14.32
N VAL A 170 4.60 4.78 14.31
CA VAL A 170 5.81 4.67 15.12
C VAL A 170 6.02 5.86 16.03
N THR A 171 6.27 7.05 15.49
CA THR A 171 6.70 8.20 16.29
C THR A 171 5.58 9.04 16.90
N PRO A 172 4.34 9.10 16.36
CA PRO A 172 3.36 10.03 16.89
C PRO A 172 2.84 9.58 18.27
N LYS A 173 2.64 10.57 19.14
CA LYS A 173 1.96 10.37 20.42
C LYS A 173 0.49 10.07 20.17
N GLY A 174 -0.06 9.10 20.89
CA GLY A 174 -1.46 8.69 20.84
C GLY A 174 -2.10 8.70 22.23
N MET A 175 -3.40 8.45 22.26
CA MET A 175 -4.18 8.46 23.51
C MET A 175 -3.67 7.41 24.50
N PHE A 176 -3.29 6.22 24.03
CA PHE A 176 -2.80 5.11 24.84
C PHE A 176 -1.28 4.87 24.67
N THR A 177 -0.63 5.72 23.89
CA THR A 177 0.82 5.70 23.65
C THR A 177 1.38 7.12 23.76
N PRO A 178 1.30 7.73 24.96
CA PRO A 178 1.62 9.15 25.18
C PRO A 178 3.10 9.49 24.96
N ASN A 179 4.01 8.51 25.02
CA ASN A 179 5.44 8.70 24.77
C ASN A 179 5.83 8.39 23.30
N GLY A 180 4.85 8.05 22.44
CA GLY A 180 5.08 7.78 21.02
C GLY A 180 5.88 6.49 20.80
N LYS A 181 7.08 6.59 20.21
CA LYS A 181 7.94 5.43 19.91
C LYS A 181 8.29 4.61 21.15
N ASP A 182 8.50 5.26 22.30
CA ASP A 182 8.93 4.59 23.53
C ASP A 182 7.85 3.65 24.11
N ASP A 183 6.59 3.85 23.73
CA ASP A 183 5.48 2.97 24.13
C ASP A 183 5.23 1.85 23.10
N ARG A 184 6.06 1.74 22.05
CA ARG A 184 5.81 0.82 20.93
C ARG A 184 6.97 -0.14 20.69
N THR A 185 6.64 -1.39 20.46
CA THR A 185 7.55 -2.37 19.86
C THR A 185 7.29 -2.43 18.36
N VAL A 186 8.31 -2.15 17.55
CA VAL A 186 8.24 -2.20 16.08
C VAL A 186 9.03 -3.39 15.59
N VAL A 187 8.36 -4.29 14.88
CA VAL A 187 8.93 -5.52 14.32
C VAL A 187 8.88 -5.49 12.80
N ILE A 188 9.90 -6.00 12.17
CA ILE A 188 9.97 -6.25 10.74
C ILE A 188 10.22 -7.73 10.48
N VAL A 189 9.47 -8.30 9.55
CA VAL A 189 9.75 -9.62 8.97
C VAL A 189 9.86 -9.46 7.46
N ASP A 190 11.03 -9.72 6.90
CA ASP A 190 11.29 -9.62 5.46
C ASP A 190 12.37 -10.63 5.05
N VAL A 191 12.46 -10.93 3.76
CA VAL A 191 13.51 -11.81 3.22
C VAL A 191 14.87 -11.13 3.09
N ARG A 192 14.92 -9.80 3.27
CA ARG A 192 16.12 -8.97 3.16
C ARG A 192 16.09 -7.85 4.20
N HIS A 193 17.26 -7.27 4.48
CA HIS A 193 17.35 -6.08 5.31
C HIS A 193 16.93 -4.84 4.52
N THR A 194 15.72 -4.33 4.78
CA THR A 194 15.13 -3.15 4.13
C THR A 194 15.45 -1.86 4.89
N LYS A 195 15.14 -0.68 4.29
CA LYS A 195 15.21 0.59 5.03
C LYS A 195 14.27 0.62 6.25
N THR A 196 13.16 -0.08 6.16
CA THR A 196 12.22 -0.21 7.29
C THR A 196 12.87 -0.97 8.45
N ALA A 197 13.71 -1.97 8.18
CA ALA A 197 14.45 -2.68 9.22
C ALA A 197 15.39 -1.77 10.04
N GLY A 198 15.88 -0.68 9.45
CA GLY A 198 16.74 0.29 10.16
C GLY A 198 16.02 1.13 11.22
N VAL A 199 14.69 1.09 11.31
CA VAL A 199 13.87 1.81 12.31
C VAL A 199 13.14 0.85 13.26
N ALA A 200 13.22 -0.45 13.02
CA ALA A 200 12.58 -1.48 13.82
C ALA A 200 13.41 -1.77 15.11
N ASP A 201 12.72 -2.17 16.18
CA ASP A 201 13.34 -2.71 17.38
C ASP A 201 13.80 -4.14 17.15
N ILE A 202 13.07 -4.88 16.32
CA ILE A 202 13.34 -6.28 15.99
C ILE A 202 13.20 -6.42 14.45
N ALA A 203 14.29 -6.85 13.81
CA ALA A 203 14.30 -7.14 12.37
C ALA A 203 14.61 -8.63 12.15
N LEU A 204 13.64 -9.34 11.61
CA LEU A 204 13.72 -10.78 11.36
C LEU A 204 13.87 -11.03 9.86
N GLN A 205 14.93 -11.72 9.50
CA GLN A 205 15.15 -12.11 8.11
C GLN A 205 14.71 -13.56 7.93
N VAL A 206 13.51 -13.74 7.38
CA VAL A 206 12.96 -15.05 7.05
C VAL A 206 13.59 -15.59 5.75
N LYS A 207 13.82 -16.90 5.65
CA LYS A 207 14.24 -17.52 4.38
C LYS A 207 13.20 -17.26 3.30
N PRO A 208 13.59 -16.93 2.05
CA PRO A 208 12.66 -16.73 0.94
C PRO A 208 11.69 -17.91 0.77
N GLY A 209 10.38 -17.60 0.74
CA GLY A 209 9.32 -18.59 0.60
C GLY A 209 9.02 -19.41 1.85
N LYS A 210 9.49 -18.99 3.03
CA LYS A 210 9.26 -19.63 4.33
C LYS A 210 8.39 -18.81 5.28
N ASP A 211 7.71 -17.85 4.75
CA ASP A 211 6.75 -17.02 5.50
C ASP A 211 5.59 -17.84 6.05
N PHE A 212 5.08 -18.80 5.26
CA PHE A 212 3.99 -19.69 5.68
C PHE A 212 4.40 -20.52 6.90
N GLU A 213 5.58 -21.13 6.88
CA GLU A 213 6.06 -21.98 7.98
C GLU A 213 6.23 -21.16 9.26
N LEU A 214 6.78 -19.93 9.17
CA LEU A 214 6.91 -19.05 10.33
C LEU A 214 5.54 -18.64 10.88
N LEU A 215 4.60 -18.24 10.02
CA LEU A 215 3.22 -17.94 10.43
C LEU A 215 2.53 -19.12 11.05
N TRP A 216 2.75 -20.33 10.50
CA TRP A 216 2.18 -21.55 11.03
C TRP A 216 2.71 -21.88 12.42
N MET A 217 4.03 -21.71 12.67
CA MET A 217 4.63 -21.86 14.00
C MET A 217 4.04 -20.89 15.01
N LEU A 218 3.92 -19.60 14.65
CA LEU A 218 3.28 -18.58 15.50
C LEU A 218 1.81 -18.95 15.80
N ARG A 219 1.07 -19.41 14.79
CA ARG A 219 -0.32 -19.86 14.97
C ARG A 219 -0.41 -21.11 15.86
N ALA A 220 0.50 -22.06 15.72
CA ALA A 220 0.56 -23.25 16.56
C ALA A 220 0.85 -22.87 18.03
N ALA A 221 1.78 -21.94 18.25
CA ALA A 221 2.06 -21.40 19.58
C ALA A 221 0.83 -20.72 20.23
N CYS A 222 0.00 -20.02 19.43
CA CYS A 222 -1.29 -19.49 19.91
C CYS A 222 -2.27 -20.60 20.35
N LYS A 223 -2.10 -21.82 19.91
CA LYS A 223 -2.90 -22.98 20.28
C LYS A 223 -2.25 -23.82 21.40
N GLY A 224 -1.09 -23.37 21.93
CA GLY A 224 -0.38 -24.03 23.00
C GLY A 224 0.58 -25.14 22.57
N PHE A 225 0.93 -25.19 21.27
CA PHE A 225 1.97 -26.09 20.77
C PHE A 225 3.34 -25.41 20.85
N ASP A 226 4.36 -26.20 21.08
CA ASP A 226 5.74 -25.70 21.14
C ASP A 226 6.26 -25.34 19.73
N ILE A 227 7.14 -24.32 19.69
CA ILE A 227 7.92 -24.02 18.49
C ILE A 227 8.91 -25.17 18.28
N PRO A 228 9.02 -25.73 17.07
CA PRO A 228 9.89 -26.87 16.79
C PRO A 228 11.38 -26.50 16.94
N ASP A 229 12.21 -27.46 17.38
CA ASP A 229 13.64 -27.24 17.62
C ASP A 229 14.44 -26.96 16.33
N ASP A 230 13.94 -27.47 15.18
CA ASP A 230 14.50 -27.23 13.85
C ASP A 230 13.96 -25.95 13.17
N CYS A 231 13.39 -25.03 13.95
CA CYS A 231 12.84 -23.75 13.47
C CYS A 231 13.81 -22.97 12.57
N LYS A 232 15.09 -22.91 12.96
CA LYS A 232 16.13 -22.23 12.18
C LYS A 232 16.38 -22.87 10.81
N GLU A 233 16.36 -24.19 10.75
CA GLU A 233 16.49 -24.95 9.51
C GLU A 233 15.31 -24.69 8.59
N ILE A 234 14.12 -24.60 9.17
CA ILE A 234 12.86 -24.38 8.44
C ILE A 234 12.79 -22.95 7.90
N CYS A 235 12.80 -21.93 8.77
CA CYS A 235 12.48 -20.56 8.39
C CYS A 235 13.67 -19.58 8.46
N GLY A 236 14.82 -19.99 8.97
CA GLY A 236 16.03 -19.15 9.07
C GLY A 236 16.14 -18.32 10.35
N ILE A 237 15.19 -18.45 11.28
CA ILE A 237 15.12 -17.68 12.52
C ILE A 237 15.27 -18.64 13.70
N GLU A 238 16.08 -18.29 14.70
CA GLU A 238 16.28 -19.09 15.90
C GLU A 238 14.98 -19.26 16.67
N LYS A 239 14.80 -20.44 17.26
CA LYS A 239 13.61 -20.80 18.03
C LYS A 239 13.28 -19.78 19.12
N GLU A 240 14.26 -19.40 19.89
CA GLU A 240 14.13 -18.46 21.01
C GLU A 240 13.64 -17.07 20.53
N VAL A 241 14.03 -16.68 19.32
CA VAL A 241 13.58 -15.42 18.73
C VAL A 241 12.11 -15.49 18.29
N VAL A 242 11.68 -16.64 17.77
CA VAL A 242 10.26 -16.85 17.42
C VAL A 242 9.40 -16.93 18.69
N GLU A 243 9.90 -17.55 19.74
CA GLU A 243 9.25 -17.61 21.06
C GLU A 243 9.12 -16.21 21.68
N ASP A 244 10.18 -15.39 21.66
CA ASP A 244 10.12 -14.00 22.14
C ASP A 244 9.11 -13.18 21.31
N LEU A 245 9.14 -13.31 19.99
CA LEU A 245 8.15 -12.66 19.11
C LEU A 245 6.72 -13.03 19.51
N PHE A 246 6.45 -14.33 19.67
CA PHE A 246 5.15 -14.81 20.09
C PHE A 246 4.71 -14.23 21.44
N GLN A 247 5.63 -14.18 22.44
CA GLN A 247 5.32 -13.60 23.75
C GLN A 247 4.99 -12.11 23.66
N ARG A 248 5.70 -11.35 22.84
CA ARG A 248 5.42 -9.92 22.61
C ARG A 248 4.05 -9.73 21.94
N MET A 249 3.73 -10.54 20.92
CA MET A 249 2.41 -10.52 20.28
C MET A 249 1.28 -10.85 21.26
N LYS A 250 1.49 -11.84 22.14
CA LYS A 250 0.51 -12.27 23.14
C LYS A 250 0.27 -11.23 24.23
N ASN A 251 1.31 -10.51 24.63
CA ASN A 251 1.29 -9.62 25.79
C ASN A 251 1.04 -8.15 25.43
N CYS A 252 0.98 -7.78 24.14
CA CYS A 252 0.63 -6.42 23.75
C CYS A 252 -0.85 -6.11 24.07
N ASN A 253 -1.15 -4.84 24.31
CA ASN A 253 -2.53 -4.39 24.52
C ASN A 253 -3.30 -4.23 23.22
N TYR A 254 -2.60 -3.73 22.17
CA TYR A 254 -3.16 -3.56 20.84
C TYR A 254 -2.09 -3.76 19.77
N GLY A 255 -2.04 -4.97 19.23
CA GLY A 255 -1.13 -5.36 18.17
C GLY A 255 -1.71 -5.14 16.77
N VAL A 256 -0.86 -4.65 15.85
CA VAL A 256 -1.21 -4.52 14.45
C VAL A 256 -0.15 -5.15 13.56
N ILE A 257 -0.57 -5.78 12.47
CA ILE A 257 0.30 -6.37 11.46
C ILE A 257 -0.04 -5.73 10.12
N PHE A 258 0.92 -4.98 9.56
CA PHE A 258 0.86 -4.50 8.18
C PHE A 258 1.58 -5.50 7.30
N PHE A 259 0.90 -6.10 6.37
CA PHE A 259 1.53 -7.02 5.43
C PHE A 259 1.52 -6.44 4.01
N GLY A 260 2.54 -6.79 3.24
CA GLY A 260 2.71 -6.31 1.89
C GLY A 260 2.81 -7.47 0.88
N MET A 261 3.12 -7.12 -0.36
CA MET A 261 3.26 -8.07 -1.47
C MET A 261 4.36 -9.12 -1.22
N GLY A 262 5.36 -8.81 -0.38
CA GLY A 262 6.36 -9.78 0.04
C GLY A 262 5.78 -11.00 0.73
N LEU A 263 4.60 -10.86 1.39
CA LEU A 263 3.85 -11.98 1.96
C LEU A 263 2.83 -12.55 0.97
N THR A 264 2.03 -11.70 0.32
CA THR A 264 0.89 -12.15 -0.49
C THR A 264 1.30 -12.73 -1.85
N MET A 265 2.51 -12.43 -2.34
CA MET A 265 2.99 -12.84 -3.67
C MET A 265 4.07 -13.93 -3.63
N THR A 266 4.34 -14.53 -2.47
CA THR A 266 5.26 -15.65 -2.34
C THR A 266 4.64 -16.98 -2.80
N ARG A 267 5.48 -17.95 -3.19
CA ARG A 267 5.02 -19.31 -3.46
C ARG A 267 4.54 -19.97 -2.15
N GLY A 268 3.48 -20.76 -2.21
CA GLY A 268 2.90 -21.44 -1.04
C GLY A 268 1.98 -20.59 -0.18
N ARG A 269 1.62 -19.42 -0.72
CA ARG A 269 0.65 -18.50 -0.10
C ARG A 269 -0.76 -19.10 -0.05
#